data_93744a107c01c39d818823e6924be9ed
#
_entry.id   93744a107c01c39d818823e6924be9ed
#
_cell.length_a   1.000
_cell.length_b   1.000
_cell.length_c   1.000
_cell.angle_alpha   90.00
_cell.angle_beta   90.00
_cell.angle_gamma   90.00
#
_symmetry.space_group_name_H-M   'P 1'
#
loop_
_entity.id
_entity.type
_entity.pdbx_description
1 polymer ?
#
loop_
_entity_poly.entity_id
_entity_poly.type
_entity_poly.pdbx_seq_one_letter_code
_entity_poly.pdbx_strand_id
1 'polypeptide(L)'
;MVDSTEMTENKPSDWFFNQRSFPLDTIPQSFYHEQVIRVQKLAKSRNRKNIQPWKFAGPTNIGGRITDIEASAPDPGLIYIGSASGGVFKTKDFGLTWTPIFDQNPILAIGDMAIHPSDPKILYVGTGEANGGGGSVAYDGNGIFMTNDGGLSWKYLGLEFSGSISKILIHPNNPQIVYAAAMGKLFSKNPQRGIYKSINGGDTWELIYFQSDSVGVIDMAMDIHHPDTLYAATWERSRNVFGINYGGAGSGIIRSFDGGKIWSPSTLGLPEGDNIGRIGLAVSSTEPNKIFAQYVDSRGNFLGIYRSDDFGHSWSKPGGRINSAGFDWWFGKIYVDPKDANIVYSLGLTAYKSTNGGQQFFPIADNSNEEVHVDQHALFIYPDNTNNLLLGNDGGLYHSMNAGGNWRKINNLPITQFYTCHIDYSHPERLYGGTQDNSSMRTLTTRVDQWAIISGG
;
A
#
# COMPACT_ATOMS: atom_id res chain seq x y z
N MET A 1 -36.02 18.83 -16.64
CA MET A 1 -34.65 18.91 -17.19
C MET A 1 -33.79 19.27 -15.98
N VAL A 2 -33.14 18.28 -15.40
CA VAL A 2 -32.16 18.50 -14.35
C VAL A 2 -30.90 19.01 -15.05
N ASP A 3 -30.42 20.15 -14.60
CA ASP A 3 -29.28 20.84 -15.17
C ASP A 3 -28.04 19.92 -15.10
N SER A 4 -27.50 19.56 -16.27
CA SER A 4 -26.33 18.67 -16.40
C SER A 4 -25.00 19.31 -15.96
N THR A 5 -25.05 20.51 -15.40
CA THR A 5 -23.89 21.26 -14.89
C THR A 5 -23.53 20.94 -13.43
N GLU A 6 -24.37 20.21 -12.69
CA GLU A 6 -24.10 19.83 -11.30
C GLU A 6 -23.30 18.51 -11.13
N MET A 7 -22.99 17.81 -12.21
CA MET A 7 -22.14 16.58 -12.14
C MET A 7 -20.63 16.86 -12.10
N THR A 8 -20.21 18.06 -11.76
CA THR A 8 -18.79 18.40 -11.57
C THR A 8 -18.32 18.33 -10.13
N GLU A 9 -19.05 17.66 -9.26
CA GLU A 9 -18.68 17.63 -7.86
C GLU A 9 -17.82 16.41 -7.51
N ASN A 10 -16.61 16.38 -8.04
CA ASN A 10 -15.48 15.72 -7.39
C ASN A 10 -15.03 16.48 -6.12
N LYS A 11 -15.96 17.02 -5.37
CA LYS A 11 -15.66 17.60 -4.06
C LYS A 11 -15.78 16.48 -3.04
N PRO A 12 -14.66 16.08 -2.42
CA PRO A 12 -14.71 15.09 -1.35
C PRO A 12 -15.60 15.62 -0.24
N SER A 13 -16.53 14.82 0.27
CA SER A 13 -17.21 15.12 1.51
C SER A 13 -16.26 14.87 2.66
N ASP A 14 -15.29 15.77 2.88
CA ASP A 14 -14.21 15.58 3.84
C ASP A 14 -14.67 15.89 5.27
N TRP A 15 -15.78 15.32 5.69
CA TRP A 15 -16.29 15.50 7.04
C TRP A 15 -15.24 15.11 8.10
N PHE A 16 -14.56 13.99 7.91
CA PHE A 16 -13.49 13.55 8.78
C PHE A 16 -12.29 14.49 8.79
N PHE A 17 -11.92 15.02 7.62
CA PHE A 17 -10.87 16.01 7.52
C PHE A 17 -11.28 17.29 8.25
N ASN A 18 -12.45 17.82 7.94
CA ASN A 18 -12.97 19.07 8.53
C ASN A 18 -13.07 18.97 10.06
N GLN A 19 -13.56 17.85 10.56
CA GLN A 19 -13.66 17.62 12.01
C GLN A 19 -12.30 17.64 12.71
N ARG A 20 -11.26 17.12 12.07
CA ARG A 20 -9.91 17.00 12.63
C ARG A 20 -9.03 18.22 12.38
N SER A 21 -9.30 18.96 11.31
CA SER A 21 -8.52 20.14 10.95
C SER A 21 -9.04 21.43 11.57
N PHE A 22 -10.32 21.46 12.00
CA PHE A 22 -10.92 22.68 12.56
C PHE A 22 -10.17 23.17 13.82
N PRO A 23 -9.85 24.49 13.94
CA PRO A 23 -10.16 25.57 13.00
C PRO A 23 -9.08 25.81 11.94
N LEU A 24 -8.16 24.87 11.76
CA LEU A 24 -7.03 24.93 10.82
C LEU A 24 -7.43 24.27 9.50
N ASP A 25 -6.76 24.65 8.42
CA ASP A 25 -6.92 24.01 7.11
C ASP A 25 -6.07 22.74 6.95
N THR A 26 -5.41 22.31 8.02
CA THR A 26 -4.55 21.12 8.06
C THR A 26 -4.79 20.34 9.34
N ILE A 27 -4.71 19.01 9.27
CA ILE A 27 -4.71 18.17 10.48
C ILE A 27 -3.36 18.34 11.17
N PRO A 28 -3.31 18.84 12.43
CA PRO A 28 -2.06 19.01 13.16
C PRO A 28 -1.53 17.66 13.64
N GLN A 29 -0.69 17.03 12.83
CA GLN A 29 -0.14 15.69 13.09
C GLN A 29 0.66 15.61 14.39
N SER A 30 1.45 16.64 14.71
CA SER A 30 2.19 16.71 15.96
C SER A 30 1.25 16.61 17.18
N PHE A 31 0.12 17.32 17.14
CA PHE A 31 -0.88 17.26 18.20
C PHE A 31 -1.48 15.86 18.34
N TYR A 32 -1.84 15.21 17.22
CA TYR A 32 -2.37 13.85 17.23
C TYR A 32 -1.33 12.88 17.82
N HIS A 33 -0.10 12.94 17.37
CA HIS A 33 1.00 12.10 17.86
C HIS A 33 1.25 12.29 19.37
N GLU A 34 1.31 13.53 19.82
CA GLU A 34 1.44 13.84 21.26
C GLU A 34 0.29 13.26 22.10
N GLN A 35 -0.95 13.34 21.59
CA GLN A 35 -2.11 12.76 22.30
C GLN A 35 -2.04 11.23 22.35
N VAL A 36 -1.61 10.57 21.29
CA VAL A 36 -1.43 9.10 21.28
C VAL A 36 -0.37 8.69 22.30
N ILE A 37 0.80 9.35 22.30
CA ILE A 37 1.86 9.11 23.31
C ILE A 37 1.34 9.35 24.73
N ARG A 38 0.58 10.42 24.94
CA ARG A 38 -0.03 10.73 26.24
C ARG A 38 -0.98 9.63 26.69
N VAL A 39 -1.86 9.15 25.82
CA VAL A 39 -2.79 8.05 26.12
C VAL A 39 -2.04 6.76 26.44
N GLN A 40 -0.99 6.44 25.69
CA GLN A 40 -0.15 5.27 25.95
C GLN A 40 0.56 5.36 27.32
N LYS A 41 1.09 6.53 27.69
CA LYS A 41 1.69 6.76 29.00
C LYS A 41 0.64 6.62 30.12
N LEU A 42 -0.54 7.18 29.94
CA LEU A 42 -1.65 7.05 30.89
C LEU A 42 -2.12 5.59 31.04
N ALA A 43 -2.16 4.83 29.94
CA ALA A 43 -2.51 3.42 29.96
C ALA A 43 -1.49 2.58 30.76
N LYS A 44 -0.20 2.92 30.67
CA LYS A 44 0.88 2.26 31.44
C LYS A 44 0.85 2.65 32.93
N SER A 45 0.46 3.89 33.26
CA SER A 45 0.47 4.41 34.65
C SER A 45 -0.77 4.02 35.46
N ARG A 46 -1.90 3.69 34.83
CA ARG A 46 -3.11 3.29 35.50
C ARG A 46 -2.99 1.90 36.09
N ASN A 47 -3.10 1.82 37.42
CA ASN A 47 -3.19 0.55 38.15
C ASN A 47 -4.52 -0.14 37.78
N ARG A 48 -4.49 -1.09 36.84
CA ARG A 48 -5.65 -1.68 36.15
C ARG A 48 -6.48 -2.65 36.99
N LYS A 49 -6.49 -2.54 38.34
CA LYS A 49 -7.19 -3.49 39.22
C LYS A 49 -8.72 -3.57 39.00
N ASN A 50 -9.34 -2.60 38.33
CA ASN A 50 -10.81 -2.54 38.20
C ASN A 50 -11.33 -2.27 36.78
N ILE A 51 -10.51 -2.37 35.72
CA ILE A 51 -10.97 -2.18 34.33
C ILE A 51 -11.06 -3.55 33.69
N GLN A 52 -12.25 -3.93 33.24
CA GLN A 52 -12.43 -5.12 32.42
C GLN A 52 -11.57 -4.95 31.14
N PRO A 53 -10.73 -5.94 30.80
CA PRO A 53 -9.92 -5.87 29.58
C PRO A 53 -10.84 -5.86 28.36
N TRP A 54 -10.45 -5.14 27.33
CA TRP A 54 -11.07 -5.25 26.02
C TRP A 54 -10.99 -6.71 25.55
N LYS A 55 -12.12 -7.23 25.06
CA LYS A 55 -12.16 -8.55 24.43
C LYS A 55 -12.28 -8.36 22.93
N PHE A 56 -11.50 -9.09 22.19
CA PHE A 56 -11.63 -9.17 20.74
C PHE A 56 -12.96 -9.85 20.39
N ALA A 57 -13.77 -9.18 19.57
CA ALA A 57 -15.12 -9.65 19.20
C ALA A 57 -15.22 -10.13 17.74
N GLY A 58 -14.15 -10.02 16.98
CA GLY A 58 -14.14 -10.35 15.55
C GLY A 58 -14.52 -9.14 14.67
N PRO A 59 -14.79 -9.41 13.37
CA PRO A 59 -14.71 -10.71 12.68
C PRO A 59 -13.26 -11.15 12.37
N THR A 60 -13.07 -12.45 12.16
CA THR A 60 -11.86 -12.99 11.54
C THR A 60 -12.15 -13.68 10.20
N ASN A 61 -13.40 -13.91 9.89
CA ASN A 61 -13.85 -14.54 8.63
C ASN A 61 -14.25 -13.51 7.55
N ILE A 62 -14.27 -12.22 7.89
CA ILE A 62 -14.52 -11.12 6.97
C ILE A 62 -13.26 -10.28 6.92
N GLY A 63 -12.76 -10.03 5.72
CA GLY A 63 -11.47 -9.38 5.52
C GLY A 63 -11.49 -7.87 5.71
N GLY A 64 -10.43 -7.25 5.25
CA GLY A 64 -10.20 -5.82 5.19
C GLY A 64 -8.97 -5.55 4.34
N ARG A 65 -8.69 -4.29 4.04
CA ARG A 65 -7.65 -3.91 3.08
C ARG A 65 -6.24 -4.24 3.55
N ILE A 66 -5.52 -5.02 2.73
CA ILE A 66 -4.10 -5.28 2.83
C ILE A 66 -3.37 -4.36 1.86
N THR A 67 -2.46 -3.53 2.36
CA THR A 67 -1.70 -2.56 1.57
C THR A 67 -0.38 -3.11 1.06
N ASP A 68 0.21 -4.06 1.82
CA ASP A 68 1.48 -4.67 1.47
C ASP A 68 1.65 -6.07 2.06
N ILE A 69 2.49 -6.89 1.41
CA ILE A 69 2.79 -8.26 1.79
C ILE A 69 4.28 -8.51 1.64
N GLU A 70 4.90 -8.98 2.71
CA GLU A 70 6.28 -9.43 2.71
C GLU A 70 6.38 -10.87 3.23
N ALA A 71 7.09 -11.72 2.51
CA ALA A 71 7.33 -13.11 2.94
C ALA A 71 8.81 -13.47 2.81
N SER A 72 9.23 -14.37 3.68
CA SER A 72 10.62 -14.82 3.72
C SER A 72 10.82 -15.96 2.73
N ALA A 73 11.76 -15.84 1.79
CA ALA A 73 12.11 -16.94 0.90
C ALA A 73 12.74 -18.14 1.64
N PRO A 74 13.68 -17.94 2.59
CA PRO A 74 14.26 -19.04 3.37
C PRO A 74 13.28 -19.72 4.35
N ASP A 75 12.24 -18.99 4.78
CA ASP A 75 11.18 -19.50 5.67
C ASP A 75 9.81 -19.10 5.10
N PRO A 76 9.31 -19.82 4.10
CA PRO A 76 8.11 -19.41 3.37
C PRO A 76 6.83 -19.40 4.21
N GLY A 77 6.85 -20.00 5.41
CA GLY A 77 5.77 -19.89 6.39
C GLY A 77 5.74 -18.56 7.12
N LEU A 78 6.86 -17.81 7.12
CA LEU A 78 6.95 -16.48 7.72
C LEU A 78 6.45 -15.43 6.74
N ILE A 79 5.31 -14.85 7.05
CA ILE A 79 4.66 -13.81 6.25
C ILE A 79 4.33 -12.64 7.17
N TYR A 80 4.57 -11.43 6.68
CA TYR A 80 4.11 -10.19 7.27
C TYR A 80 3.08 -9.56 6.33
N ILE A 81 2.00 -9.02 6.88
CA ILE A 81 1.04 -8.20 6.13
C ILE A 81 0.89 -6.84 6.78
N GLY A 82 0.86 -5.81 5.95
CA GLY A 82 0.48 -4.45 6.32
C GLY A 82 -0.96 -4.20 5.95
N SER A 83 -1.73 -3.61 6.87
CA SER A 83 -3.12 -3.24 6.62
C SER A 83 -3.30 -1.72 6.56
N ALA A 84 -4.38 -1.29 5.91
CA ALA A 84 -4.66 0.14 5.73
C ALA A 84 -4.85 0.90 7.05
N SER A 85 -5.30 0.22 8.12
CA SER A 85 -5.60 0.85 9.41
C SER A 85 -5.42 -0.05 10.63
N GLY A 86 -4.97 -1.29 10.46
CA GLY A 86 -4.85 -2.30 11.53
C GLY A 86 -3.40 -2.62 11.95
N GLY A 87 -2.40 -1.95 11.38
CA GLY A 87 -1.00 -2.22 11.68
C GLY A 87 -0.44 -3.42 10.90
N VAL A 88 0.55 -4.08 11.49
CA VAL A 88 1.26 -5.22 10.89
C VAL A 88 0.90 -6.50 11.62
N PHE A 89 0.58 -7.53 10.84
CA PHE A 89 0.33 -8.88 11.35
C PHE A 89 1.39 -9.83 10.82
N LYS A 90 1.74 -10.82 11.63
CA LYS A 90 2.76 -11.83 11.35
C LYS A 90 2.20 -13.23 11.52
N THR A 91 2.54 -14.11 10.61
CA THR A 91 2.38 -15.57 10.73
C THR A 91 3.73 -16.28 10.56
N LYS A 92 3.83 -17.51 11.07
CA LYS A 92 4.96 -18.43 10.85
C LYS A 92 4.52 -19.80 10.33
N ASP A 93 3.24 -19.93 10.01
CA ASP A 93 2.58 -21.19 9.69
C ASP A 93 1.65 -21.04 8.47
N PHE A 94 2.10 -20.26 7.47
CA PHE A 94 1.36 -20.02 6.22
C PHE A 94 -0.05 -19.44 6.44
N GLY A 95 -0.23 -18.62 7.49
CA GLY A 95 -1.49 -17.95 7.77
C GLY A 95 -2.50 -18.79 8.56
N LEU A 96 -2.08 -19.90 9.19
CA LEU A 96 -2.96 -20.65 10.10
C LEU A 96 -3.19 -19.88 11.39
N THR A 97 -2.16 -19.17 11.88
CA THR A 97 -2.28 -18.27 13.03
C THR A 97 -1.64 -16.90 12.74
N TRP A 98 -2.22 -15.84 13.28
CA TRP A 98 -1.74 -14.48 13.12
C TRP A 98 -1.51 -13.80 14.45
N THR A 99 -0.42 -13.05 14.53
CA THR A 99 -0.06 -12.24 15.69
C THR A 99 0.03 -10.79 15.25
N PRO A 100 -0.75 -9.86 15.85
CA PRO A 100 -0.53 -8.45 15.66
C PRO A 100 0.79 -8.05 16.34
N ILE A 101 1.66 -7.37 15.60
CA ILE A 101 3.00 -7.03 16.09
C ILE A 101 3.27 -5.53 16.11
N PHE A 102 2.33 -4.70 15.67
CA PHE A 102 2.51 -3.26 15.53
C PHE A 102 1.55 -2.40 16.40
N ASP A 103 0.67 -3.00 17.18
CA ASP A 103 -0.43 -2.37 17.94
C ASP A 103 0.00 -1.29 18.95
N GLN A 104 1.28 -1.31 19.36
CA GLN A 104 1.81 -0.33 20.32
C GLN A 104 2.32 0.95 19.66
N ASN A 105 2.33 1.00 18.32
CA ASN A 105 2.76 2.17 17.58
C ASN A 105 1.62 3.18 17.42
N PRO A 106 1.93 4.47 17.28
CA PRO A 106 0.90 5.51 17.30
C PRO A 106 0.04 5.54 16.04
N ILE A 107 0.57 5.04 14.91
CA ILE A 107 -0.10 5.00 13.61
C ILE A 107 -0.12 3.56 13.13
N LEU A 108 -1.30 3.09 12.74
CA LEU A 108 -1.52 1.73 12.26
C LEU A 108 -1.81 1.64 10.75
N ALA A 109 -1.79 2.77 10.05
CA ALA A 109 -1.87 2.80 8.60
C ALA A 109 -0.50 2.44 8.01
N ILE A 110 -0.43 1.37 7.23
CA ILE A 110 0.80 0.88 6.62
C ILE A 110 0.83 1.26 5.14
N GLY A 111 1.94 1.85 4.70
CA GLY A 111 2.16 2.21 3.31
C GLY A 111 2.96 1.15 2.56
N ASP A 112 4.11 0.78 3.10
CA ASP A 112 5.01 -0.23 2.52
C ASP A 112 5.84 -0.90 3.62
N MET A 113 6.32 -2.09 3.35
CA MET A 113 7.22 -2.83 4.23
C MET A 113 8.41 -3.35 3.42
N ALA A 114 9.51 -3.63 4.10
CA ALA A 114 10.67 -4.27 3.47
C ALA A 114 11.37 -5.21 4.46
N ILE A 115 11.45 -6.49 4.11
CA ILE A 115 12.26 -7.47 4.85
C ILE A 115 13.73 -7.30 4.49
N HIS A 116 14.59 -7.33 5.51
CA HIS A 116 16.02 -7.32 5.31
C HIS A 116 16.48 -8.58 4.54
N PRO A 117 17.33 -8.44 3.51
CA PRO A 117 17.63 -9.52 2.57
C PRO A 117 18.29 -10.76 3.20
N SER A 118 18.99 -10.62 4.34
CA SER A 118 19.70 -11.73 5.00
C SER A 118 19.14 -12.13 6.36
N ASP A 119 18.25 -11.34 6.97
CA ASP A 119 17.62 -11.67 8.25
C ASP A 119 16.14 -11.28 8.27
N PRO A 120 15.22 -12.23 8.12
CA PRO A 120 13.79 -11.95 8.05
C PRO A 120 13.17 -11.49 9.38
N LYS A 121 13.93 -11.41 10.46
CA LYS A 121 13.49 -10.77 11.71
C LYS A 121 13.64 -9.25 11.65
N ILE A 122 14.45 -8.75 10.74
CA ILE A 122 14.60 -7.31 10.50
C ILE A 122 13.58 -6.90 9.46
N LEU A 123 12.64 -6.05 9.86
CA LEU A 123 11.56 -5.53 9.02
C LEU A 123 11.49 -4.02 9.17
N TYR A 124 11.49 -3.31 8.06
CA TYR A 124 11.16 -1.90 7.99
C TYR A 124 9.68 -1.72 7.67
N VAL A 125 9.05 -0.75 8.29
CA VAL A 125 7.65 -0.41 8.09
C VAL A 125 7.52 1.08 7.86
N GLY A 126 7.07 1.45 6.69
CA GLY A 126 6.67 2.80 6.32
C GLY A 126 5.19 3.01 6.61
N THR A 127 4.87 4.03 7.36
CA THR A 127 3.51 4.32 7.77
C THR A 127 2.81 5.31 6.85
N GLY A 128 1.47 5.29 6.86
CA GLY A 128 0.60 6.11 6.03
C GLY A 128 0.24 5.43 4.71
N GLU A 129 -1.05 5.37 4.40
CA GLU A 129 -1.52 4.76 3.15
C GLU A 129 -1.24 5.69 1.96
N ALA A 130 -0.18 5.39 1.20
CA ALA A 130 0.25 6.22 0.08
C ALA A 130 -0.72 6.24 -1.09
N ASN A 131 -1.45 5.14 -1.30
CA ASN A 131 -2.48 5.01 -2.34
C ASN A 131 -3.77 5.74 -1.98
N GLY A 132 -3.99 6.02 -0.70
CA GLY A 132 -5.21 6.62 -0.21
C GLY A 132 -5.58 7.91 -0.92
N GLY A 133 -6.86 8.19 -0.99
CA GLY A 133 -7.34 9.43 -1.58
C GLY A 133 -8.77 9.42 -2.09
N GLY A 134 -9.37 8.27 -2.39
CA GLY A 134 -10.73 8.17 -2.91
C GLY A 134 -11.80 8.38 -1.87
N GLY A 135 -11.60 7.88 -0.67
CA GLY A 135 -12.54 7.97 0.44
C GLY A 135 -12.02 8.82 1.60
N SER A 136 -12.82 8.94 2.62
CA SER A 136 -12.53 9.68 3.86
C SER A 136 -11.61 8.92 4.82
N VAL A 137 -11.12 7.74 4.47
CA VAL A 137 -10.45 6.79 5.38
C VAL A 137 -8.98 6.52 5.08
N ALA A 138 -8.31 7.42 4.38
CA ALA A 138 -6.86 7.42 4.26
C ALA A 138 -6.24 8.19 5.43
N TYR A 139 -5.19 7.62 6.02
CA TYR A 139 -4.49 8.23 7.14
C TYR A 139 -3.05 8.52 6.76
N ASP A 140 -2.60 9.73 7.08
CA ASP A 140 -1.18 10.05 7.04
C ASP A 140 -0.43 9.20 8.06
N GLY A 141 0.81 8.88 7.73
CA GLY A 141 1.74 8.16 8.57
C GLY A 141 2.53 9.05 9.52
N ASN A 142 3.50 8.44 10.17
CA ASN A 142 4.44 9.08 11.09
C ASN A 142 5.88 8.64 10.81
N GLY A 143 6.22 8.44 9.54
CA GLY A 143 7.54 8.02 9.12
C GLY A 143 7.77 6.51 9.17
N ILE A 144 9.00 6.12 9.51
CA ILE A 144 9.49 4.75 9.40
C ILE A 144 9.80 4.17 10.77
N PHE A 145 9.45 2.89 10.93
CA PHE A 145 9.79 2.06 12.08
C PHE A 145 10.58 0.83 11.62
N MET A 146 11.40 0.27 12.50
CA MET A 146 12.15 -0.94 12.24
C MET A 146 12.12 -1.86 13.47
N THR A 147 11.97 -3.14 13.23
CA THR A 147 12.23 -4.19 14.21
C THR A 147 13.47 -5.00 13.81
N ASN A 148 14.21 -5.50 14.79
CA ASN A 148 15.32 -6.45 14.60
C ASN A 148 15.08 -7.79 15.33
N ASP A 149 13.92 -7.95 15.93
CA ASP A 149 13.53 -9.11 16.73
C ASP A 149 12.21 -9.75 16.25
N GLY A 150 11.83 -9.43 15.01
CA GLY A 150 10.62 -9.97 14.38
C GLY A 150 9.33 -9.42 14.96
N GLY A 151 9.34 -8.16 15.37
CA GLY A 151 8.16 -7.42 15.81
C GLY A 151 7.90 -7.45 17.31
N LEU A 152 8.83 -7.93 18.13
CA LEU A 152 8.70 -7.87 19.60
C LEU A 152 8.95 -6.45 20.12
N SER A 153 9.86 -5.72 19.49
CA SER A 153 10.12 -4.31 19.74
C SER A 153 10.29 -3.52 18.45
N TRP A 154 10.05 -2.20 18.51
CA TRP A 154 10.12 -1.31 17.37
C TRP A 154 10.96 -0.07 17.68
N LYS A 155 11.89 0.25 16.78
CA LYS A 155 12.67 1.47 16.79
C LYS A 155 12.06 2.45 15.79
N TYR A 156 11.78 3.67 16.23
CA TYR A 156 11.41 4.76 15.35
C TYR A 156 12.64 5.32 14.62
N LEU A 157 12.56 5.46 13.31
CA LEU A 157 13.67 5.87 12.46
C LEU A 157 13.50 7.27 11.83
N GLY A 158 12.49 8.03 12.23
CA GLY A 158 12.28 9.39 11.73
C GLY A 158 11.34 9.48 10.52
N LEU A 159 11.47 10.56 9.76
CA LEU A 159 10.61 10.96 8.64
C LEU A 159 9.16 11.26 9.07
N GLU A 160 8.96 11.80 10.27
CA GLU A 160 7.66 12.08 10.90
C GLU A 160 6.70 12.87 9.98
N PHE A 161 7.22 13.83 9.24
CA PHE A 161 6.41 14.75 8.45
C PHE A 161 6.32 14.38 6.96
N SER A 162 6.78 13.20 6.57
CA SER A 162 6.74 12.72 5.19
C SER A 162 5.34 12.41 4.68
N GLY A 163 4.32 12.43 5.55
CA GLY A 163 2.95 12.06 5.21
C GLY A 163 2.81 10.54 5.06
N SER A 164 2.99 10.04 3.86
CA SER A 164 2.92 8.59 3.59
C SER A 164 4.22 8.08 2.99
N ILE A 165 4.71 6.96 3.48
CA ILE A 165 5.84 6.23 2.89
C ILE A 165 5.26 5.21 1.92
N SER A 166 5.58 5.38 0.65
CA SER A 166 5.01 4.59 -0.45
C SER A 166 5.86 3.40 -0.86
N LYS A 167 7.19 3.48 -0.63
CA LYS A 167 8.13 2.40 -0.94
C LYS A 167 9.38 2.48 -0.08
N ILE A 168 9.85 1.31 0.36
CA ILE A 168 11.15 1.16 1.04
C ILE A 168 11.96 0.15 0.23
N LEU A 169 13.20 0.51 -0.10
CA LEU A 169 14.14 -0.39 -0.77
C LEU A 169 15.39 -0.54 0.10
N ILE A 170 15.78 -1.78 0.35
CA ILE A 170 17.01 -2.12 1.07
C ILE A 170 18.04 -2.58 0.04
N HIS A 171 19.23 -1.99 0.06
CA HIS A 171 20.29 -2.38 -0.85
C HIS A 171 20.76 -3.81 -0.57
N PRO A 172 20.69 -4.75 -1.54
CA PRO A 172 20.86 -6.19 -1.28
C PRO A 172 22.25 -6.56 -0.79
N ASN A 173 23.29 -5.85 -1.22
CA ASN A 173 24.69 -6.13 -0.88
C ASN A 173 25.19 -5.29 0.30
N ASN A 174 24.51 -4.21 0.67
CA ASN A 174 24.84 -3.36 1.80
C ASN A 174 23.55 -2.85 2.48
N PRO A 175 22.96 -3.63 3.38
CA PRO A 175 21.67 -3.29 4.01
C PRO A 175 21.70 -2.05 4.92
N GLN A 176 22.88 -1.45 5.15
CA GLN A 176 22.96 -0.14 5.78
C GLN A 176 22.46 0.99 4.85
N ILE A 177 22.41 0.72 3.53
CA ILE A 177 21.83 1.63 2.57
C ILE A 177 20.33 1.29 2.42
N VAL A 178 19.50 2.25 2.78
CA VAL A 178 18.03 2.13 2.67
C VAL A 178 17.51 3.36 1.97
N TYR A 179 16.59 3.16 1.03
CA TYR A 179 15.87 4.24 0.35
C TYR A 179 14.41 4.23 0.79
N ALA A 180 13.84 5.42 0.94
CA ALA A 180 12.42 5.59 1.27
C ALA A 180 11.79 6.63 0.33
N ALA A 181 10.69 6.23 -0.32
CA ALA A 181 9.86 7.13 -1.10
C ALA A 181 8.79 7.75 -0.21
N ALA A 182 8.72 9.08 -0.20
CA ALA A 182 7.73 9.84 0.52
C ALA A 182 6.72 10.45 -0.47
N MET A 183 5.47 10.01 -0.38
CA MET A 183 4.38 10.54 -1.18
C MET A 183 3.90 11.90 -0.67
N GLY A 184 4.14 12.19 0.59
CA GLY A 184 3.69 13.41 1.24
C GLY A 184 2.30 13.28 1.84
N LYS A 185 1.86 14.37 2.46
CA LYS A 185 0.52 14.47 3.03
C LYS A 185 -0.53 14.49 1.93
N LEU A 186 -1.66 13.82 2.15
CA LEU A 186 -2.76 13.80 1.19
C LEU A 186 -3.47 15.17 1.13
N PHE A 187 -3.78 15.74 2.28
CA PHE A 187 -4.66 16.91 2.40
C PHE A 187 -3.92 18.25 2.42
N SER A 188 -2.61 18.26 2.27
CA SER A 188 -1.83 19.49 2.21
C SER A 188 -0.57 19.31 1.40
N LYS A 189 -0.07 20.41 0.86
CA LYS A 189 1.28 20.48 0.35
C LYS A 189 2.28 20.36 1.51
N ASN A 190 3.42 19.74 1.26
CA ASN A 190 4.49 19.68 2.24
C ASN A 190 5.86 19.45 1.59
N PRO A 191 6.94 20.06 2.11
CA PRO A 191 8.27 19.95 1.52
C PRO A 191 9.00 18.64 1.86
N GLN A 192 8.40 17.74 2.65
CA GLN A 192 8.99 16.44 3.01
C GLN A 192 8.58 15.32 2.04
N ARG A 193 8.26 15.67 0.80
CA ARG A 193 8.03 14.74 -0.31
C ARG A 193 9.35 14.42 -1.01
N GLY A 194 9.44 13.25 -1.65
CA GLY A 194 10.59 12.90 -2.47
C GLY A 194 11.24 11.57 -2.10
N ILE A 195 12.53 11.45 -2.31
CA ILE A 195 13.29 10.24 -2.02
C ILE A 195 14.32 10.55 -0.94
N TYR A 196 14.29 9.76 0.11
CA TYR A 196 15.25 9.79 1.19
C TYR A 196 16.20 8.59 1.10
N LYS A 197 17.46 8.80 1.45
CA LYS A 197 18.49 7.76 1.54
C LYS A 197 19.10 7.78 2.93
N SER A 198 19.26 6.59 3.49
CA SER A 198 20.09 6.33 4.66
C SER A 198 21.31 5.51 4.26
N ILE A 199 22.43 5.70 4.93
CA ILE A 199 23.65 4.89 4.81
C ILE A 199 24.01 4.18 6.11
N ASN A 200 23.12 4.22 7.10
CA ASN A 200 23.32 3.68 8.44
C ASN A 200 22.06 2.97 8.96
N GLY A 201 21.36 2.26 8.07
CA GLY A 201 20.19 1.43 8.44
C GLY A 201 18.97 2.24 8.89
N GLY A 202 18.85 3.50 8.48
CA GLY A 202 17.74 4.36 8.81
C GLY A 202 17.95 5.26 10.04
N ASP A 203 19.14 5.23 10.66
CA ASP A 203 19.42 6.08 11.82
C ASP A 203 19.43 7.58 11.45
N THR A 204 19.87 7.90 10.24
CA THR A 204 19.78 9.25 9.66
C THR A 204 19.35 9.16 8.19
N TRP A 205 18.68 10.20 7.73
CA TRP A 205 18.15 10.28 6.37
C TRP A 205 18.62 11.59 5.68
N GLU A 206 18.99 11.46 4.41
CA GLU A 206 19.26 12.56 3.50
C GLU A 206 18.15 12.61 2.44
N LEU A 207 17.59 13.80 2.17
CA LEU A 207 16.68 14.00 1.05
C LEU A 207 17.48 14.13 -0.24
N ILE A 208 17.49 13.05 -1.06
CA ILE A 208 18.32 12.98 -2.27
C ILE A 208 17.53 13.33 -3.55
N TYR A 209 16.22 13.48 -3.46
CA TYR A 209 15.37 13.98 -4.54
C TYR A 209 14.17 14.73 -4.00
N PHE A 210 13.98 15.94 -4.49
CA PHE A 210 12.80 16.76 -4.22
C PHE A 210 12.44 17.54 -5.49
N GLN A 211 11.19 17.49 -5.90
CA GLN A 211 10.70 18.19 -7.08
C GLN A 211 9.84 19.41 -6.71
N SER A 212 8.85 19.21 -5.87
CA SER A 212 7.99 20.28 -5.34
C SER A 212 7.22 19.83 -4.10
N ASP A 213 6.52 20.73 -3.45
CA ASP A 213 5.67 20.48 -2.29
C ASP A 213 4.35 19.74 -2.63
N SER A 214 4.03 19.57 -3.91
CA SER A 214 2.87 18.84 -4.41
C SER A 214 3.20 17.53 -5.14
N VAL A 215 4.48 17.29 -5.48
CA VAL A 215 4.94 16.09 -6.16
C VAL A 215 5.64 15.16 -5.18
N GLY A 216 5.07 13.99 -4.94
CA GLY A 216 5.69 12.92 -4.17
C GLY A 216 6.23 11.81 -5.06
N VAL A 217 6.79 10.77 -4.42
CA VAL A 217 7.23 9.55 -5.11
C VAL A 217 6.34 8.41 -4.66
N ILE A 218 5.62 7.79 -5.62
CA ILE A 218 4.62 6.77 -5.31
C ILE A 218 5.16 5.36 -5.40
N ASP A 219 6.19 5.15 -6.22
CA ASP A 219 6.80 3.84 -6.40
C ASP A 219 8.28 3.97 -6.70
N MET A 220 9.07 2.96 -6.35
CA MET A 220 10.49 2.83 -6.68
C MET A 220 10.83 1.37 -6.99
N ALA A 221 11.77 1.20 -7.92
CA ALA A 221 12.35 -0.11 -8.24
C ALA A 221 13.87 -0.01 -8.32
N MET A 222 14.55 -1.10 -7.95
CA MET A 222 16.00 -1.23 -7.94
C MET A 222 16.42 -2.42 -8.80
N ASP A 223 17.48 -2.25 -9.59
CA ASP A 223 18.17 -3.38 -10.19
C ASP A 223 18.96 -4.14 -9.11
N ILE A 224 18.55 -5.35 -8.80
CA ILE A 224 19.17 -6.14 -7.72
C ILE A 224 20.63 -6.57 -8.04
N HIS A 225 21.02 -6.58 -9.31
CA HIS A 225 22.39 -6.89 -9.75
C HIS A 225 23.30 -5.67 -9.80
N HIS A 226 22.72 -4.48 -10.05
CA HIS A 226 23.38 -3.19 -10.04
C HIS A 226 22.61 -2.22 -9.15
N PRO A 227 22.67 -2.37 -7.81
CA PRO A 227 21.76 -1.69 -6.88
C PRO A 227 21.89 -0.15 -6.83
N ASP A 228 22.94 0.41 -7.45
CA ASP A 228 23.05 1.84 -7.69
C ASP A 228 22.15 2.32 -8.85
N THR A 229 21.53 1.39 -9.59
CA THR A 229 20.53 1.68 -10.63
C THR A 229 19.13 1.67 -10.02
N LEU A 230 18.51 2.84 -10.00
CA LEU A 230 17.23 3.10 -9.37
C LEU A 230 16.25 3.75 -10.36
N TYR A 231 14.99 3.39 -10.25
CA TYR A 231 13.88 4.01 -10.95
C TYR A 231 12.85 4.48 -9.92
N ALA A 232 12.26 5.64 -10.16
CA ALA A 232 11.23 6.16 -9.30
C ALA A 232 10.09 6.79 -10.11
N ALA A 233 8.87 6.59 -9.64
CA ALA A 233 7.67 7.16 -10.20
C ALA A 233 7.24 8.36 -9.35
N THR A 234 7.31 9.56 -9.93
CA THR A 234 6.77 10.76 -9.31
C THR A 234 5.27 10.88 -9.56
N TRP A 235 4.55 11.45 -8.62
CA TRP A 235 3.12 11.68 -8.73
C TRP A 235 2.74 13.04 -8.14
N GLU A 236 2.21 13.91 -8.98
CA GLU A 236 1.61 15.17 -8.55
C GLU A 236 0.21 14.89 -8.01
N ARG A 237 0.06 15.01 -6.68
CA ARG A 237 -1.18 14.70 -5.98
C ARG A 237 -1.44 15.66 -4.85
N SER A 238 -2.65 16.20 -4.84
CA SER A 238 -3.14 16.99 -3.72
C SER A 238 -4.65 16.83 -3.58
N ARG A 239 -5.13 16.95 -2.36
CA ARG A 239 -6.56 16.97 -2.03
C ARG A 239 -6.82 18.06 -1.00
N ASN A 240 -7.91 18.76 -1.17
CA ASN A 240 -8.40 19.75 -0.20
C ASN A 240 -9.93 19.81 -0.27
N VAL A 241 -10.55 20.65 0.56
CA VAL A 241 -12.00 20.81 0.60
C VAL A 241 -12.63 21.36 -0.69
N PHE A 242 -11.80 21.91 -1.60
CA PHE A 242 -12.27 22.49 -2.85
C PHE A 242 -12.14 21.55 -4.04
N GLY A 243 -11.35 20.49 -3.92
CA GLY A 243 -11.14 19.53 -5.02
C GLY A 243 -10.03 18.51 -4.80
N ILE A 244 -9.93 17.66 -5.80
CA ILE A 244 -8.94 16.59 -5.90
C ILE A 244 -8.10 16.84 -7.14
N ASN A 245 -6.78 16.78 -7.01
CA ASN A 245 -5.86 16.68 -8.13
C ASN A 245 -5.03 15.41 -8.00
N TYR A 246 -5.18 14.48 -8.94
CA TYR A 246 -4.49 13.20 -8.96
C TYR A 246 -3.60 13.03 -10.19
N GLY A 247 -3.08 14.12 -10.73
CA GLY A 247 -2.13 14.11 -11.82
C GLY A 247 -1.61 15.51 -12.12
N GLY A 248 -0.64 15.58 -12.99
CA GLY A 248 -0.04 16.82 -13.44
C GLY A 248 1.29 16.59 -14.14
N ALA A 249 1.85 17.68 -14.69
CA ALA A 249 3.16 17.67 -15.38
C ALA A 249 4.34 17.24 -14.48
N GLY A 250 4.13 17.26 -13.16
CA GLY A 250 5.10 16.75 -12.19
C GLY A 250 5.12 15.23 -12.05
N SER A 251 4.16 14.51 -12.67
CA SER A 251 4.11 13.05 -12.66
C SER A 251 4.97 12.49 -13.81
N GLY A 252 5.77 11.46 -13.52
CA GLY A 252 6.63 10.85 -14.52
C GLY A 252 7.58 9.81 -13.94
N ILE A 253 8.51 9.33 -14.76
CA ILE A 253 9.56 8.42 -14.33
C ILE A 253 10.90 9.16 -14.32
N ILE A 254 11.64 8.96 -13.23
CA ILE A 254 13.03 9.39 -13.09
C ILE A 254 13.91 8.18 -12.81
N ARG A 255 15.18 8.25 -13.18
CA ARG A 255 16.16 7.19 -12.98
C ARG A 255 17.50 7.73 -12.51
N SER A 256 18.23 6.91 -11.78
CA SER A 256 19.60 7.16 -11.32
C SER A 256 20.45 5.92 -11.58
N PHE A 257 21.73 6.12 -11.93
CA PHE A 257 22.71 5.04 -12.12
C PHE A 257 23.89 5.13 -11.14
N ASP A 258 23.78 6.00 -10.12
CA ASP A 258 24.86 6.33 -9.17
C ASP A 258 24.40 6.33 -7.71
N GLY A 259 23.37 5.50 -7.42
CA GLY A 259 22.83 5.36 -6.07
C GLY A 259 22.05 6.58 -5.59
N GLY A 260 21.43 7.30 -6.51
CA GLY A 260 20.54 8.42 -6.21
C GLY A 260 21.27 9.78 -6.08
N LYS A 261 22.53 9.90 -6.51
CA LYS A 261 23.25 11.19 -6.49
C LYS A 261 22.75 12.10 -7.61
N ILE A 262 22.47 11.53 -8.79
CA ILE A 262 21.93 12.25 -9.95
C ILE A 262 20.67 11.52 -10.40
N TRP A 263 19.60 12.28 -10.58
CA TRP A 263 18.33 11.81 -11.13
C TRP A 263 18.05 12.49 -12.47
N SER A 264 17.66 11.69 -13.46
CA SER A 264 17.33 12.13 -14.80
C SER A 264 15.94 11.67 -15.22
N PRO A 265 15.13 12.48 -15.89
CA PRO A 265 13.87 12.07 -16.45
C PRO A 265 14.02 10.91 -17.45
N SER A 266 13.03 10.04 -17.50
CA SER A 266 12.90 8.94 -18.46
C SER A 266 11.59 9.16 -19.20
N THR A 267 11.64 9.75 -20.41
CA THR A 267 10.43 10.26 -21.09
C THR A 267 10.25 9.70 -22.49
N LEU A 268 11.32 9.27 -23.17
CA LEU A 268 11.25 8.87 -24.57
C LEU A 268 10.32 7.68 -24.79
N GLY A 269 9.20 7.92 -25.47
CA GLY A 269 8.16 6.92 -25.73
C GLY A 269 7.10 6.76 -24.63
N LEU A 270 7.15 7.58 -23.58
CA LEU A 270 6.17 7.64 -22.51
C LEU A 270 5.15 8.78 -22.71
N PRO A 271 3.94 8.68 -22.12
CA PRO A 271 3.02 9.81 -22.07
C PRO A 271 3.60 10.93 -21.20
N GLU A 272 3.36 12.16 -21.62
CA GLU A 272 3.75 13.38 -20.92
C GLU A 272 2.57 14.35 -20.78
N GLY A 273 2.72 15.34 -19.90
CA GLY A 273 1.76 16.44 -19.73
C GLY A 273 0.88 16.36 -18.49
N ASP A 274 -0.10 17.24 -18.42
CA ASP A 274 -0.92 17.49 -17.21
C ASP A 274 -1.90 16.35 -16.87
N ASN A 275 -2.12 15.42 -17.80
CA ASN A 275 -3.04 14.31 -17.59
C ASN A 275 -2.36 13.04 -17.04
N ILE A 276 -1.10 13.12 -16.61
CA ILE A 276 -0.40 11.95 -16.05
C ILE A 276 -0.67 11.86 -14.56
N GLY A 277 -1.23 10.73 -14.16
CA GLY A 277 -1.50 10.40 -12.76
C GLY A 277 -0.47 9.45 -12.16
N ARG A 278 -0.96 8.41 -11.50
CA ARG A 278 -0.13 7.39 -10.85
C ARG A 278 0.62 6.53 -11.86
N ILE A 279 1.83 6.15 -11.47
CA ILE A 279 2.67 5.20 -12.23
C ILE A 279 3.16 4.12 -11.27
N GLY A 280 2.99 2.85 -11.63
CA GLY A 280 3.63 1.72 -10.97
C GLY A 280 4.86 1.24 -11.75
N LEU A 281 5.89 0.77 -11.07
CA LEU A 281 7.17 0.37 -11.64
C LEU A 281 7.57 -1.05 -11.23
N ALA A 282 8.16 -1.80 -12.17
CA ALA A 282 8.83 -3.07 -11.88
C ALA A 282 10.05 -3.27 -12.77
N VAL A 283 11.16 -3.69 -12.17
CA VAL A 283 12.39 -4.09 -12.86
C VAL A 283 12.49 -5.60 -12.85
N SER A 284 12.82 -6.20 -14.00
CA SER A 284 13.06 -7.63 -14.07
C SER A 284 14.35 -8.01 -13.37
N SER A 285 14.30 -9.02 -12.49
CA SER A 285 15.49 -9.57 -11.83
C SER A 285 16.31 -10.49 -12.74
N THR A 286 15.72 -11.03 -13.81
CA THR A 286 16.45 -11.89 -14.77
C THR A 286 17.01 -11.12 -15.97
N GLU A 287 16.36 -10.02 -16.33
CA GLU A 287 16.77 -9.13 -17.43
C GLU A 287 16.67 -7.67 -16.96
N PRO A 288 17.68 -7.14 -16.23
CA PRO A 288 17.58 -5.82 -15.58
C PRO A 288 17.41 -4.62 -16.53
N ASN A 289 17.75 -4.79 -17.83
CA ASN A 289 17.45 -3.82 -18.87
C ASN A 289 15.95 -3.73 -19.18
N LYS A 290 15.16 -4.73 -18.75
CA LYS A 290 13.72 -4.79 -18.98
C LYS A 290 12.96 -4.25 -17.77
N ILE A 291 12.22 -3.18 -18.01
CA ILE A 291 11.45 -2.45 -17.00
C ILE A 291 10.03 -2.30 -17.50
N PHE A 292 9.08 -2.43 -16.59
CA PHE A 292 7.67 -2.22 -16.88
C PHE A 292 7.13 -1.04 -16.07
N ALA A 293 6.25 -0.28 -16.70
CA ALA A 293 5.54 0.84 -16.08
C ALA A 293 4.05 0.77 -16.41
N GLN A 294 3.21 0.82 -15.38
CA GLN A 294 1.76 0.95 -15.53
C GLN A 294 1.36 2.39 -15.35
N TYR A 295 0.82 3.01 -16.38
CA TYR A 295 0.40 4.40 -16.40
C TYR A 295 -1.11 4.55 -16.20
N VAL A 296 -1.47 5.52 -15.39
CA VAL A 296 -2.85 5.92 -15.09
C VAL A 296 -2.98 7.41 -15.33
N ASP A 297 -4.13 7.87 -15.82
CA ASP A 297 -4.38 9.31 -16.01
C ASP A 297 -4.82 9.99 -14.69
N SER A 298 -4.95 11.31 -14.72
CA SER A 298 -5.36 12.11 -13.57
C SER A 298 -6.80 11.85 -13.10
N ARG A 299 -7.60 11.13 -13.90
CA ARG A 299 -8.99 10.74 -13.58
C ARG A 299 -9.09 9.29 -13.10
N GLY A 300 -7.98 8.54 -13.11
CA GLY A 300 -7.94 7.15 -12.71
C GLY A 300 -8.13 6.14 -13.82
N ASN A 301 -8.12 6.56 -15.09
CA ASN A 301 -8.24 5.61 -16.19
C ASN A 301 -6.87 5.03 -16.55
N PHE A 302 -6.86 3.76 -16.89
CA PHE A 302 -5.68 3.08 -17.38
C PHE A 302 -5.22 3.64 -18.73
N LEU A 303 -4.00 4.17 -18.78
CA LEU A 303 -3.38 4.67 -20.02
C LEU A 303 -2.63 3.58 -20.77
N GLY A 304 -2.07 2.64 -20.06
CA GLY A 304 -1.33 1.53 -20.65
C GLY A 304 -0.21 0.99 -19.78
N ILE A 305 0.32 -0.16 -20.21
CA ILE A 305 1.58 -0.69 -19.74
C ILE A 305 2.65 -0.35 -20.78
N TYR A 306 3.76 0.18 -20.31
CA TYR A 306 4.93 0.53 -21.09
C TYR A 306 6.08 -0.36 -20.67
N ARG A 307 6.94 -0.72 -21.62
CA ARG A 307 8.12 -1.53 -21.42
C ARG A 307 9.35 -0.83 -22.01
N SER A 308 10.40 -0.80 -21.24
CA SER A 308 11.76 -0.51 -21.70
C SER A 308 12.54 -1.81 -21.81
N ASP A 309 13.40 -1.92 -22.83
CA ASP A 309 14.37 -3.01 -23.01
C ASP A 309 15.81 -2.47 -22.98
N ASP A 310 16.01 -1.22 -22.52
CA ASP A 310 17.27 -0.48 -22.57
C ASP A 310 17.53 0.36 -21.30
N PHE A 311 17.23 -0.19 -20.12
CA PHE A 311 17.43 0.49 -18.82
C PHE A 311 16.64 1.80 -18.68
N GLY A 312 15.47 1.89 -19.29
CA GLY A 312 14.62 3.08 -19.24
C GLY A 312 15.11 4.24 -20.12
N HIS A 313 16.00 4.00 -21.08
CA HIS A 313 16.38 5.04 -22.06
C HIS A 313 15.25 5.34 -23.02
N SER A 314 14.55 4.30 -23.48
CA SER A 314 13.36 4.43 -24.29
C SER A 314 12.28 3.42 -23.87
N TRP A 315 11.04 3.72 -24.23
CA TRP A 315 9.88 2.93 -23.87
C TRP A 315 8.99 2.66 -25.08
N SER A 316 8.37 1.51 -25.07
CA SER A 316 7.36 1.12 -26.05
C SER A 316 6.10 0.63 -25.34
N LYS A 317 4.96 0.72 -26.02
CA LYS A 317 3.69 0.15 -25.53
C LYS A 317 3.49 -1.22 -26.15
N PRO A 318 3.63 -2.34 -25.41
CA PRO A 318 3.55 -3.69 -25.99
C PRO A 318 2.19 -4.05 -26.58
N GLY A 319 1.13 -3.34 -26.19
CA GLY A 319 -0.21 -3.48 -26.76
C GLY A 319 -1.22 -4.19 -25.89
N GLY A 320 -0.79 -4.72 -24.73
CA GLY A 320 -1.69 -5.37 -23.78
C GLY A 320 -2.77 -4.43 -23.26
N ARG A 321 -4.01 -4.91 -23.21
CA ARG A 321 -5.15 -4.19 -22.68
C ARG A 321 -5.62 -4.86 -21.40
N ILE A 322 -6.02 -4.05 -20.43
CA ILE A 322 -6.74 -4.48 -19.24
C ILE A 322 -8.05 -3.68 -19.16
N ASN A 323 -9.08 -4.29 -18.58
CA ASN A 323 -10.32 -3.56 -18.30
C ASN A 323 -10.12 -2.71 -17.06
N SER A 324 -10.24 -1.40 -17.23
CA SER A 324 -10.16 -0.42 -16.17
C SER A 324 -11.57 0.01 -15.75
N ALA A 325 -11.79 0.12 -14.47
CA ALA A 325 -13.03 0.65 -13.90
C ALA A 325 -12.97 2.15 -13.56
N GLY A 326 -11.86 2.84 -13.92
CA GLY A 326 -11.69 4.27 -13.65
C GLY A 326 -11.19 4.61 -12.24
N PHE A 327 -10.64 3.64 -11.51
CA PHE A 327 -10.07 3.81 -10.18
C PHE A 327 -8.61 3.35 -10.08
N ASP A 328 -7.92 3.21 -11.21
CA ASP A 328 -6.55 2.64 -11.24
C ASP A 328 -5.51 3.53 -10.52
N TRP A 329 -5.81 4.80 -10.25
CA TRP A 329 -4.99 5.64 -9.39
C TRP A 329 -4.90 5.11 -7.95
N TRP A 330 -5.87 4.29 -7.51
CA TRP A 330 -5.84 3.64 -6.20
C TRP A 330 -4.95 2.40 -6.20
N PHE A 331 -4.95 1.65 -7.29
CA PHE A 331 -4.28 0.35 -7.40
C PHE A 331 -2.90 0.46 -8.08
N GLY A 332 -2.89 0.58 -9.38
CA GLY A 332 -1.76 0.92 -10.27
C GLY A 332 -0.40 0.30 -9.95
N LYS A 333 -0.35 -0.91 -9.40
CA LYS A 333 0.89 -1.65 -9.13
C LYS A 333 1.15 -2.69 -10.22
N ILE A 334 2.42 -2.87 -10.56
CA ILE A 334 2.89 -3.84 -11.55
C ILE A 334 4.03 -4.66 -10.95
N TYR A 335 4.10 -5.94 -11.31
CA TYR A 335 5.11 -6.87 -10.81
C TYR A 335 5.64 -7.71 -11.96
N VAL A 336 6.91 -8.09 -11.89
CA VAL A 336 7.56 -9.02 -12.82
C VAL A 336 7.92 -10.29 -12.06
N ASP A 337 7.68 -11.43 -12.68
CA ASP A 337 8.07 -12.72 -12.13
C ASP A 337 9.60 -12.77 -11.92
N PRO A 338 10.10 -13.15 -10.75
CA PRO A 338 11.53 -13.16 -10.46
C PRO A 338 12.34 -14.19 -11.27
N LYS A 339 11.69 -15.09 -12.02
CA LYS A 339 12.36 -16.10 -12.85
C LYS A 339 12.13 -15.94 -14.35
N ASP A 340 11.13 -15.14 -14.76
CA ASP A 340 10.81 -14.91 -16.18
C ASP A 340 10.37 -13.48 -16.42
N ALA A 341 11.21 -12.72 -17.10
CA ALA A 341 10.95 -11.32 -17.48
C ALA A 341 9.73 -11.11 -18.39
N ASN A 342 9.16 -12.17 -18.96
CA ASN A 342 7.96 -12.09 -19.80
C ASN A 342 6.67 -12.31 -19.02
N ILE A 343 6.77 -12.79 -17.77
CA ILE A 343 5.61 -12.93 -16.88
C ILE A 343 5.45 -11.64 -16.07
N VAL A 344 4.35 -10.95 -16.32
CA VAL A 344 4.05 -9.64 -15.71
C VAL A 344 2.66 -9.68 -15.11
N TYR A 345 2.54 -9.15 -13.91
CA TYR A 345 1.27 -9.02 -13.19
C TYR A 345 0.92 -7.54 -13.05
N SER A 346 -0.33 -7.20 -13.31
CA SER A 346 -0.88 -5.85 -13.16
C SER A 346 -2.04 -5.90 -12.18
N LEU A 347 -2.00 -5.04 -11.18
CA LEU A 347 -3.06 -4.91 -10.19
C LEU A 347 -3.94 -3.70 -10.50
N GLY A 348 -5.23 -3.93 -10.35
CA GLY A 348 -6.31 -2.97 -10.52
C GLY A 348 -7.50 -3.44 -9.71
N LEU A 349 -8.71 -3.11 -10.16
CA LEU A 349 -9.94 -3.72 -9.65
C LEU A 349 -9.85 -5.26 -9.72
N THR A 350 -9.26 -5.74 -10.80
CA THR A 350 -8.95 -7.13 -11.12
C THR A 350 -7.42 -7.31 -11.19
N ALA A 351 -6.89 -8.47 -10.80
CA ALA A 351 -5.51 -8.82 -11.08
C ALA A 351 -5.38 -9.49 -12.46
N TYR A 352 -4.41 -9.04 -13.22
CA TYR A 352 -4.12 -9.54 -14.56
C TYR A 352 -2.71 -10.13 -14.64
N LYS A 353 -2.54 -11.11 -15.52
CA LYS A 353 -1.25 -11.74 -15.83
C LYS A 353 -0.98 -11.71 -17.32
N SER A 354 0.24 -11.35 -17.70
CA SER A 354 0.82 -11.55 -19.02
C SER A 354 1.90 -12.63 -18.96
N THR A 355 2.04 -13.42 -20.04
CA THR A 355 3.12 -14.40 -20.20
C THR A 355 3.98 -14.10 -21.45
N ASN A 356 3.80 -12.92 -22.04
CA ASN A 356 4.46 -12.52 -23.30
C ASN A 356 4.98 -11.08 -23.24
N GLY A 357 5.48 -10.66 -22.07
CA GLY A 357 6.12 -9.36 -21.91
C GLY A 357 5.18 -8.17 -22.07
N GLY A 358 3.93 -8.32 -21.62
CA GLY A 358 2.93 -7.25 -21.62
C GLY A 358 2.14 -7.10 -22.93
N GLN A 359 2.29 -8.04 -23.90
CA GLN A 359 1.55 -7.96 -25.16
C GLN A 359 0.08 -8.36 -25.01
N GLN A 360 -0.22 -9.27 -24.10
CA GLN A 360 -1.59 -9.70 -23.76
C GLN A 360 -1.69 -9.89 -22.27
N PHE A 361 -2.85 -9.54 -21.69
CA PHE A 361 -3.17 -9.75 -20.28
C PHE A 361 -4.47 -10.55 -20.14
N PHE A 362 -4.47 -11.48 -19.22
CA PHE A 362 -5.63 -12.29 -18.86
C PHE A 362 -5.96 -12.09 -17.37
N PRO A 363 -7.23 -12.00 -16.99
CA PRO A 363 -7.62 -11.89 -15.59
C PRO A 363 -7.25 -13.19 -14.85
N ILE A 364 -6.70 -13.05 -13.65
CA ILE A 364 -6.35 -14.17 -12.77
C ILE A 364 -7.03 -14.09 -11.40
N ALA A 365 -7.58 -12.94 -11.07
CA ALA A 365 -8.37 -12.72 -9.87
C ALA A 365 -9.42 -11.68 -10.20
N ASP A 366 -10.60 -12.14 -10.56
CA ASP A 366 -11.77 -11.32 -10.83
C ASP A 366 -12.96 -11.83 -9.99
N ASN A 367 -14.00 -11.03 -9.92
CA ASN A 367 -15.21 -11.35 -9.18
C ASN A 367 -16.17 -12.30 -9.93
N SER A 368 -15.77 -12.81 -11.10
CA SER A 368 -16.67 -13.60 -11.95
C SER A 368 -17.11 -14.93 -11.31
N ASN A 369 -16.33 -15.42 -10.33
CA ASN A 369 -16.59 -16.66 -9.60
C ASN A 369 -16.81 -16.46 -8.10
N GLU A 370 -16.95 -15.20 -7.61
CA GLU A 370 -17.06 -14.83 -6.19
C GLU A 370 -15.91 -15.35 -5.29
N GLU A 371 -14.81 -15.85 -5.89
CA GLU A 371 -13.72 -16.47 -5.13
C GLU A 371 -12.72 -15.45 -4.61
N VAL A 372 -12.47 -14.35 -5.35
CA VAL A 372 -11.51 -13.31 -4.97
C VAL A 372 -12.20 -11.96 -4.93
N HIS A 373 -12.05 -11.26 -3.82
CA HIS A 373 -12.54 -9.89 -3.69
C HIS A 373 -11.86 -8.97 -4.71
N VAL A 374 -12.58 -7.97 -5.19
CA VAL A 374 -12.02 -6.91 -6.03
C VAL A 374 -10.99 -6.05 -5.27
N ASP A 375 -10.40 -5.07 -5.96
CA ASP A 375 -9.50 -4.06 -5.36
C ASP A 375 -8.15 -4.61 -4.91
N GLN A 376 -7.34 -4.97 -5.90
CA GLN A 376 -6.06 -5.62 -5.65
C GLN A 376 -4.97 -4.59 -5.29
N HIS A 377 -4.34 -4.73 -4.13
CA HIS A 377 -3.37 -3.75 -3.61
C HIS A 377 -1.94 -4.27 -3.49
N ALA A 378 -1.76 -5.55 -3.23
CA ALA A 378 -0.46 -6.14 -3.00
C ALA A 378 -0.35 -7.54 -3.60
N LEU A 379 0.80 -7.84 -4.20
CA LEU A 379 1.14 -9.17 -4.69
C LEU A 379 2.55 -9.52 -4.22
N PHE A 380 2.70 -10.69 -3.62
CA PHE A 380 4.01 -11.29 -3.35
C PHE A 380 4.17 -12.55 -4.19
N ILE A 381 5.29 -12.64 -4.91
CA ILE A 381 5.66 -13.80 -5.74
C ILE A 381 6.84 -14.49 -5.05
N TYR A 382 6.66 -15.74 -4.62
CA TYR A 382 7.75 -16.48 -3.99
C TYR A 382 8.89 -16.74 -4.99
N PRO A 383 10.12 -16.21 -4.75
CA PRO A 383 11.18 -16.28 -5.74
C PRO A 383 11.68 -17.72 -5.98
N ASP A 384 11.56 -18.62 -5.03
CA ASP A 384 11.95 -20.03 -5.20
C ASP A 384 10.92 -20.84 -6.00
N ASN A 385 9.63 -20.45 -5.93
CA ASN A 385 8.55 -21.09 -6.64
C ASN A 385 7.51 -20.05 -7.08
N THR A 386 7.65 -19.51 -8.28
CA THR A 386 6.80 -18.44 -8.81
C THR A 386 5.36 -18.87 -9.14
N ASN A 387 5.02 -20.16 -9.01
CA ASN A 387 3.63 -20.60 -8.96
C ASN A 387 2.94 -20.26 -7.64
N ASN A 388 3.72 -19.94 -6.61
CA ASN A 388 3.23 -19.62 -5.27
C ASN A 388 3.09 -18.11 -5.13
N LEU A 389 1.86 -17.63 -4.98
CA LEU A 389 1.52 -16.21 -4.93
C LEU A 389 0.69 -15.89 -3.69
N LEU A 390 0.94 -14.73 -3.09
CA LEU A 390 0.04 -14.12 -2.12
C LEU A 390 -0.54 -12.84 -2.71
N LEU A 391 -1.85 -12.67 -2.61
CA LEU A 391 -2.58 -11.51 -3.12
C LEU A 391 -3.35 -10.86 -1.97
N GLY A 392 -3.11 -9.58 -1.77
CA GLY A 392 -3.80 -8.74 -0.80
C GLY A 392 -4.74 -7.75 -1.48
N ASN A 393 -5.99 -7.72 -1.01
CA ASN A 393 -7.02 -6.82 -1.53
C ASN A 393 -7.91 -6.31 -0.39
N ASP A 394 -9.02 -5.64 -0.71
CA ASP A 394 -9.96 -5.12 0.28
C ASP A 394 -10.72 -6.23 1.02
N GLY A 395 -10.78 -7.43 0.47
CA GLY A 395 -11.36 -8.63 1.10
C GLY A 395 -10.41 -9.45 1.96
N GLY A 396 -9.12 -9.11 2.01
CA GLY A 396 -8.10 -9.80 2.81
C GLY A 396 -6.99 -10.45 2.01
N LEU A 397 -6.47 -11.57 2.50
CA LEU A 397 -5.33 -12.29 1.93
C LEU A 397 -5.77 -13.55 1.20
N TYR A 398 -5.23 -13.73 0.01
CA TYR A 398 -5.47 -14.90 -0.83
C TYR A 398 -4.14 -15.56 -1.23
N HIS A 399 -4.17 -16.87 -1.37
CA HIS A 399 -3.02 -17.68 -1.72
C HIS A 399 -3.32 -18.52 -2.98
N SER A 400 -2.42 -18.49 -3.95
CA SER A 400 -2.41 -19.35 -5.13
C SER A 400 -1.15 -20.21 -5.16
N MET A 401 -1.28 -21.46 -5.55
CA MET A 401 -0.17 -22.39 -5.74
C MET A 401 0.06 -22.75 -7.24
N ASN A 402 -0.65 -22.08 -8.13
CA ASN A 402 -0.64 -22.35 -9.58
C ASN A 402 -0.62 -21.03 -10.39
N ALA A 403 0.16 -20.07 -9.91
CA ALA A 403 0.42 -18.79 -10.56
C ALA A 403 -0.86 -17.98 -10.92
N GLY A 404 -1.84 -18.01 -10.02
CA GLY A 404 -3.10 -17.29 -10.16
C GLY A 404 -4.22 -18.09 -10.84
N GLY A 405 -4.02 -19.39 -11.14
CA GLY A 405 -5.07 -20.21 -11.75
C GLY A 405 -6.24 -20.50 -10.80
N ASN A 406 -5.96 -20.64 -9.50
CA ASN A 406 -6.96 -20.76 -8.43
C ASN A 406 -6.46 -20.04 -7.19
N TRP A 407 -7.40 -19.53 -6.39
CA TRP A 407 -7.12 -18.80 -5.17
C TRP A 407 -7.85 -19.39 -3.95
N ARG A 408 -7.19 -19.38 -2.83
CA ARG A 408 -7.77 -19.75 -1.53
C ARG A 408 -7.68 -18.57 -0.59
N LYS A 409 -8.81 -18.09 -0.09
CA LYS A 409 -8.83 -17.04 0.95
C LYS A 409 -8.19 -17.56 2.24
N ILE A 410 -7.30 -16.80 2.82
CA ILE A 410 -6.77 -17.01 4.16
C ILE A 410 -7.71 -16.28 5.13
N ASN A 411 -8.55 -17.03 5.80
CA ASN A 411 -9.43 -16.53 6.85
C ASN A 411 -8.63 -16.36 8.15
N ASN A 412 -9.28 -15.87 9.21
CA ASN A 412 -8.71 -15.64 10.56
C ASN A 412 -7.80 -14.40 10.72
N LEU A 413 -7.82 -13.48 9.78
CA LEU A 413 -7.17 -12.17 9.91
C LEU A 413 -8.14 -11.13 10.51
N PRO A 414 -7.81 -10.52 11.66
CA PRO A 414 -8.67 -9.52 12.30
C PRO A 414 -8.38 -8.10 11.78
N ILE A 415 -8.61 -7.87 10.49
CA ILE A 415 -8.28 -6.61 9.80
C ILE A 415 -9.49 -5.88 9.21
N THR A 416 -10.70 -6.29 9.56
CA THR A 416 -11.93 -5.65 9.08
C THR A 416 -12.00 -4.19 9.53
N GLN A 417 -12.26 -3.30 8.59
CA GLN A 417 -12.27 -1.87 8.79
C GLN A 417 -13.71 -1.37 9.00
N PHE A 418 -14.10 -1.15 10.24
CA PHE A 418 -15.45 -0.68 10.58
C PHE A 418 -15.59 0.84 10.42
N TYR A 419 -16.66 1.28 9.77
CA TYR A 419 -17.13 2.66 9.83
C TYR A 419 -17.93 2.94 11.09
N THR A 420 -18.75 1.96 11.50
CA THR A 420 -19.61 2.06 12.67
C THR A 420 -19.91 0.68 13.24
N CYS A 421 -20.22 0.63 14.51
CA CYS A 421 -20.68 -0.59 15.17
C CYS A 421 -21.85 -0.28 16.09
N HIS A 422 -22.71 -1.27 16.28
CA HIS A 422 -23.88 -1.19 17.14
C HIS A 422 -24.09 -2.48 17.91
N ILE A 423 -24.70 -2.38 19.09
CA ILE A 423 -25.03 -3.51 19.95
C ILE A 423 -26.56 -3.64 20.00
N ASP A 424 -27.07 -4.83 19.77
CA ASP A 424 -28.47 -5.14 20.00
C ASP A 424 -28.72 -5.39 21.48
N TYR A 425 -29.41 -4.44 22.13
CA TYR A 425 -29.72 -4.53 23.57
C TYR A 425 -30.79 -5.57 23.90
N SER A 426 -31.56 -6.02 22.92
CA SER A 426 -32.50 -7.14 23.09
C SER A 426 -31.75 -8.47 23.12
N HIS A 427 -30.62 -8.53 22.46
CA HIS A 427 -29.69 -9.67 22.42
C HIS A 427 -28.28 -9.09 22.55
N PRO A 428 -27.81 -8.77 23.78
CA PRO A 428 -26.56 -8.02 24.01
C PRO A 428 -25.30 -8.70 23.45
N GLU A 429 -25.40 -9.97 23.11
CA GLU A 429 -24.32 -10.71 22.46
C GLU A 429 -24.25 -10.50 20.94
N ARG A 430 -25.23 -9.82 20.34
CA ARG A 430 -25.22 -9.51 18.91
C ARG A 430 -24.62 -8.13 18.67
N LEU A 431 -23.59 -8.16 17.85
CA LEU A 431 -22.92 -6.97 17.34
C LEU A 431 -23.26 -6.81 15.86
N TYR A 432 -23.37 -5.57 15.44
CA TYR A 432 -23.60 -5.18 14.06
C TYR A 432 -22.53 -4.16 13.65
N GLY A 433 -22.19 -4.12 12.38
CA GLY A 433 -21.29 -3.11 11.85
C GLY A 433 -21.38 -2.93 10.36
N GLY A 434 -21.18 -1.70 9.90
CA GLY A 434 -20.93 -1.36 8.51
C GLY A 434 -19.43 -1.18 8.30
N THR A 435 -18.90 -1.71 7.22
CA THR A 435 -17.47 -1.77 6.96
C THR A 435 -17.07 -1.20 5.62
N GLN A 436 -15.81 -0.83 5.51
CA GLN A 436 -15.19 -0.47 4.23
C GLN A 436 -15.20 -1.69 3.31
N ASP A 437 -15.88 -1.59 2.17
CA ASP A 437 -15.89 -2.52 1.04
C ASP A 437 -16.24 -4.00 1.37
N ASN A 438 -16.68 -4.29 2.61
CA ASN A 438 -17.07 -5.62 3.06
C ASN A 438 -18.50 -5.66 3.63
N SER A 439 -19.36 -4.76 3.17
CA SER A 439 -20.81 -4.74 3.45
C SER A 439 -21.18 -4.47 4.92
N SER A 440 -22.45 -4.60 5.24
CA SER A 440 -22.96 -4.60 6.62
C SER A 440 -23.05 -6.03 7.14
N MET A 441 -22.68 -6.22 8.40
CA MET A 441 -22.56 -7.56 8.99
C MET A 441 -23.07 -7.62 10.43
N ARG A 442 -23.28 -8.82 10.90
CA ARG A 442 -23.61 -9.10 12.31
C ARG A 442 -22.98 -10.38 12.82
N THR A 443 -22.86 -10.49 14.13
CA THR A 443 -22.53 -11.75 14.79
C THR A 443 -23.69 -12.75 14.66
N LEU A 444 -23.37 -14.02 14.38
CA LEU A 444 -24.34 -15.12 14.47
C LEU A 444 -24.30 -15.76 15.87
N THR A 445 -23.13 -15.82 16.46
CA THR A 445 -22.84 -16.39 17.78
C THR A 445 -21.85 -15.49 18.52
N THR A 446 -21.35 -15.92 19.66
CA THR A 446 -20.25 -15.25 20.39
C THR A 446 -18.86 -15.55 19.83
N ARG A 447 -18.78 -16.36 18.77
CA ARG A 447 -17.51 -16.71 18.12
C ARG A 447 -17.06 -15.60 17.17
N VAL A 448 -15.77 -15.28 17.21
CA VAL A 448 -15.14 -14.24 16.39
C VAL A 448 -15.06 -14.58 14.89
N ASP A 449 -15.17 -15.86 14.54
CA ASP A 449 -15.14 -16.40 13.18
C ASP A 449 -16.53 -16.67 12.59
N GLN A 450 -17.60 -16.21 13.25
CA GLN A 450 -18.98 -16.44 12.85
C GLN A 450 -19.76 -15.12 12.73
N TRP A 451 -19.27 -14.25 11.89
CA TRP A 451 -20.01 -13.08 11.43
C TRP A 451 -20.63 -13.36 10.07
N ALA A 452 -21.81 -12.82 9.82
CA ALA A 452 -22.51 -12.93 8.56
C ALA A 452 -22.81 -11.57 7.95
N ILE A 453 -22.65 -11.48 6.64
CA ILE A 453 -23.11 -10.33 5.85
C ILE A 453 -24.64 -10.33 5.86
N ILE A 454 -25.25 -9.17 6.12
CA ILE A 454 -26.70 -9.00 6.20
C ILE A 454 -27.25 -8.03 5.14
N SER A 455 -26.41 -7.21 4.54
CA SER A 455 -26.78 -6.42 3.36
C SER A 455 -25.55 -6.18 2.52
N GLY A 456 -25.73 -6.10 1.19
CA GLY A 456 -24.70 -5.65 0.28
C GLY A 456 -24.33 -4.18 0.53
N GLY A 457 -23.08 -3.82 0.31
CA GLY A 457 -22.58 -2.44 0.31
C GLY A 457 -22.21 -2.03 -1.10
#